data_96e54745b4b7e274c3ff626b14b984fe
#
_entry.id   96e54745b4b7e274c3ff626b14b984fe
#
_cell.length_a   1.000
_cell.length_b   1.000
_cell.length_c   1.000
_cell.angle_alpha   90.00
_cell.angle_beta   90.00
_cell.angle_gamma   90.00
#
_symmetry.space_group_name_H-M   'P 1'
#
loop_
_entity.id
_entity.type
_entity.pdbx_description
1 polymer ?
#
loop_
_entity_poly.entity_id
_entity_poly.type
_entity_poly.pdbx_seq_one_letter_code
_entity_poly.pdbx_strand_id
1 'polypeptide(L)'
;MNDTLREYFSYGKFLIPLLTVKKEIVPDEYRWGDKKRYFLFFPSPCKKKDILVIYIHGGGWNSNSPKQHSFIGQKIALGGYDCIMPDYRKTPKYHYDDISVDIFGGYANIKTYIKEKGLSYSKIVVMGSSAGAHLGALLCFDREKQIEYGISEDEFDGFISMAGPLCFDYPQTGALNTLLKMLFNSKEISEWKKGEPYSKLTSSEKMKILLIQSRHDGLVGFDQAVAFKNKASELGMETELYEVTDKWNTHTAYCAGVFLKERSDFKTLDKVFLELDSI
;
A
#
# COMPACT_ATOMS: atom_id res chain seq x y z
N MET A 1 27.44 1.60 -8.63
CA MET A 1 27.08 1.69 -7.19
C MET A 1 25.99 0.68 -6.96
N ASN A 2 26.11 -0.21 -5.98
CA ASN A 2 25.13 -1.23 -5.65
C ASN A 2 23.79 -0.57 -5.27
N ASP A 3 22.65 -1.13 -5.66
CA ASP A 3 21.32 -0.56 -5.43
C ASP A 3 20.99 -0.38 -3.95
N THR A 4 21.44 -1.29 -3.08
CA THR A 4 21.35 -1.12 -1.63
C THR A 4 22.07 0.14 -1.13
N LEU A 5 23.25 0.44 -1.67
CA LEU A 5 24.00 1.65 -1.31
C LEU A 5 23.31 2.92 -1.85
N ARG A 6 22.71 2.84 -3.03
CA ARG A 6 21.90 3.92 -3.61
C ARG A 6 20.69 4.25 -2.74
N GLU A 7 20.07 3.22 -2.14
CA GLU A 7 18.95 3.37 -1.23
C GLU A 7 19.33 4.27 -0.04
N TYR A 8 20.45 3.97 0.64
CA TYR A 8 20.95 4.79 1.75
C TYR A 8 21.15 6.26 1.38
N PHE A 9 21.74 6.53 0.21
CA PHE A 9 21.97 7.91 -0.24
C PHE A 9 20.69 8.63 -0.68
N SER A 10 19.64 7.91 -1.01
CA SER A 10 18.37 8.50 -1.43
C SER A 10 17.61 9.14 -0.27
N TYR A 11 17.72 8.62 0.96
CA TYR A 11 16.99 9.13 2.13
C TYR A 11 17.24 10.62 2.39
N GLY A 12 18.49 11.08 2.24
CA GLY A 12 18.83 12.50 2.43
C GLY A 12 18.09 13.46 1.50
N LYS A 13 17.69 12.99 0.31
CA LYS A 13 16.98 13.81 -0.67
C LYS A 13 15.54 14.14 -0.29
N PHE A 14 14.96 13.39 0.65
CA PHE A 14 13.57 13.54 1.08
C PHE A 14 13.42 14.39 2.33
N LEU A 15 14.48 14.56 3.13
CA LEU A 15 14.40 15.26 4.41
C LEU A 15 13.90 16.69 4.23
N ILE A 16 14.49 17.46 3.31
CA ILE A 16 14.09 18.86 3.09
C ILE A 16 12.66 18.94 2.53
N PRO A 17 12.29 18.25 1.46
CA PRO A 17 10.90 18.24 0.98
C PRO A 17 9.90 17.80 2.05
N LEU A 18 10.24 16.79 2.85
CA LEU A 18 9.36 16.30 3.93
C LEU A 18 9.13 17.35 5.01
N LEU A 19 10.16 18.09 5.39
CA LEU A 19 10.08 19.15 6.40
C LEU A 19 9.35 20.41 5.89
N THR A 20 9.29 20.61 4.57
CA THR A 20 8.71 21.80 3.95
C THR A 20 7.32 21.55 3.36
N VAL A 21 6.78 20.35 3.44
CA VAL A 21 5.41 20.03 2.99
C VAL A 21 4.40 20.89 3.75
N LYS A 22 3.65 21.68 3.01
CA LYS A 22 2.53 22.43 3.57
C LYS A 22 1.39 21.49 3.96
N LYS A 23 0.84 21.68 5.15
CA LYS A 23 -0.37 21.00 5.58
C LYS A 23 -1.57 21.79 5.08
N GLU A 24 -2.14 21.37 3.97
CA GLU A 24 -3.29 22.02 3.32
C GLU A 24 -4.63 21.40 3.74
N ILE A 25 -4.57 20.11 4.12
CA ILE A 25 -5.75 19.37 4.59
C ILE A 25 -5.47 18.85 5.99
N VAL A 26 -6.38 19.16 6.92
CA VAL A 26 -6.38 18.59 8.26
C VAL A 26 -7.24 17.31 8.20
N PRO A 27 -6.68 16.13 8.39
CA PRO A 27 -7.47 14.90 8.35
C PRO A 27 -8.31 14.72 9.61
N ASP A 28 -9.46 14.07 9.45
CA ASP A 28 -10.21 13.53 10.59
C ASP A 28 -9.48 12.27 11.10
N GLU A 29 -9.32 12.17 12.43
CA GLU A 29 -8.77 10.98 13.07
C GLU A 29 -9.91 10.18 13.71
N TYR A 30 -10.09 8.94 13.29
CA TYR A 30 -11.03 8.01 13.90
C TYR A 30 -10.28 6.90 14.65
N ARG A 31 -10.70 6.61 15.89
CA ARG A 31 -10.08 5.61 16.75
C ARG A 31 -11.08 4.54 17.13
N TRP A 32 -10.61 3.28 17.20
CA TRP A 32 -11.44 2.14 17.58
C TRP A 32 -10.74 1.20 18.57
N GLY A 33 -11.54 0.24 19.10
CA GLY A 33 -11.07 -0.74 20.07
C GLY A 33 -10.61 -0.07 21.37
N ASP A 34 -9.39 -0.33 21.79
CA ASP A 34 -8.74 0.28 22.96
C ASP A 34 -8.25 1.72 22.72
N LYS A 35 -8.70 2.36 21.65
CA LYS A 35 -8.31 3.69 21.15
C LYS A 35 -6.84 3.82 20.76
N LYS A 36 -6.10 2.72 20.66
CA LYS A 36 -4.71 2.72 20.16
C LYS A 36 -4.64 2.58 18.65
N ARG A 37 -5.66 1.95 18.05
CA ARG A 37 -5.79 1.80 16.61
C ARG A 37 -6.58 2.97 16.05
N TYR A 38 -6.19 3.45 14.88
CA TYR A 38 -6.81 4.62 14.24
C TYR A 38 -6.58 4.60 12.74
N PHE A 39 -7.34 5.43 12.06
CA PHE A 39 -7.03 5.86 10.69
C PHE A 39 -7.17 7.38 10.57
N LEU A 40 -6.58 7.92 9.54
CA LEU A 40 -6.76 9.31 9.14
C LEU A 40 -7.62 9.34 7.87
N PHE A 41 -8.64 10.22 7.85
CA PHE A 41 -9.45 10.50 6.68
C PHE A 41 -9.10 11.87 6.13
N PHE A 42 -8.71 11.92 4.87
CA PHE A 42 -8.41 13.13 4.11
C PHE A 42 -9.54 13.35 3.10
N PRO A 43 -10.51 14.24 3.39
CA PRO A 43 -11.55 14.58 2.42
C PRO A 43 -10.94 15.38 1.26
N SER A 44 -11.36 15.07 0.04
CA SER A 44 -10.95 15.84 -1.12
C SER A 44 -11.67 17.20 -1.16
N PRO A 45 -10.93 18.31 -1.27
CA PRO A 45 -11.55 19.65 -1.41
C PRO A 45 -12.20 19.87 -2.80
N CYS A 46 -11.84 19.03 -3.78
CA CYS A 46 -12.38 19.10 -5.15
C CYS A 46 -12.56 17.69 -5.71
N LYS A 47 -13.57 16.98 -5.21
CA LYS A 47 -13.84 15.59 -5.57
C LYS A 47 -14.10 15.45 -7.07
N LYS A 48 -13.26 14.67 -7.76
CA LYS A 48 -13.37 14.40 -9.21
C LYS A 48 -14.28 13.23 -9.51
N LYS A 49 -14.13 12.16 -8.72
CA LYS A 49 -14.88 10.92 -8.85
C LYS A 49 -15.34 10.42 -7.49
N ASP A 50 -16.37 9.61 -7.48
CA ASP A 50 -16.90 8.99 -6.27
C ASP A 50 -16.10 7.73 -5.89
N ILE A 51 -14.79 7.92 -5.72
CA ILE A 51 -13.82 6.88 -5.38
C ILE A 51 -13.23 7.17 -4.01
N LEU A 52 -13.18 6.12 -3.17
CA LEU A 52 -12.40 6.12 -1.95
C LEU A 52 -11.06 5.42 -2.19
N VAL A 53 -9.97 6.08 -1.86
CA VAL A 53 -8.65 5.46 -1.84
C VAL A 53 -8.30 5.06 -0.40
N ILE A 54 -8.01 3.78 -0.18
CA ILE A 54 -7.48 3.28 1.09
C ILE A 54 -5.98 3.11 0.91
N TYR A 55 -5.19 4.04 1.49
CA TYR A 55 -3.74 4.00 1.40
C TYR A 55 -3.10 3.41 2.64
N ILE A 56 -2.39 2.29 2.49
CA ILE A 56 -1.66 1.62 3.57
C ILE A 56 -0.16 1.98 3.48
N HIS A 57 0.36 2.56 4.55
CA HIS A 57 1.73 3.07 4.58
C HIS A 57 2.78 1.95 4.65
N GLY A 58 3.96 2.20 4.09
CA GLY A 58 5.13 1.35 4.21
C GLY A 58 5.87 1.53 5.54
N GLY A 59 7.05 0.91 5.64
CA GLY A 59 7.92 0.98 6.82
C GLY A 59 8.31 -0.38 7.37
N GLY A 60 8.44 -1.40 6.51
CA GLY A 60 8.96 -2.72 6.88
C GLY A 60 8.19 -3.41 8.01
N TRP A 61 6.92 -3.12 8.17
CA TRP A 61 6.04 -3.57 9.26
C TRP A 61 6.51 -3.19 10.67
N ASN A 62 7.65 -2.48 10.82
CA ASN A 62 8.28 -2.15 12.09
C ASN A 62 8.32 -0.65 12.41
N SER A 63 7.98 0.20 11.47
CA SER A 63 8.09 1.65 11.59
C SER A 63 6.99 2.39 10.84
N ASN A 64 7.00 3.70 10.96
CA ASN A 64 6.08 4.63 10.34
C ASN A 64 4.63 4.57 10.86
N SER A 65 3.85 5.53 10.42
CA SER A 65 2.44 5.68 10.75
C SER A 65 1.73 6.54 9.70
N PRO A 66 0.39 6.55 9.64
CA PRO A 66 -0.37 7.46 8.79
C PRO A 66 0.01 8.93 9.01
N LYS A 67 0.31 9.32 10.25
CA LYS A 67 0.71 10.71 10.58
C LYS A 67 2.03 11.10 9.94
N GLN A 68 3.00 10.19 9.89
CA GLN A 68 4.31 10.43 9.25
C GLN A 68 4.20 10.42 7.71
N HIS A 69 3.23 9.70 7.15
CA HIS A 69 2.95 9.63 5.72
C HIS A 69 1.74 10.48 5.29
N SER A 70 1.28 11.40 6.15
CA SER A 70 0.10 12.25 5.90
C SER A 70 0.18 13.06 4.59
N PHE A 71 1.39 13.38 4.13
CA PHE A 71 1.62 14.05 2.86
C PHE A 71 1.12 13.24 1.65
N ILE A 72 1.10 11.90 1.75
CA ILE A 72 0.57 11.03 0.68
C ILE A 72 -0.96 11.12 0.66
N GLY A 73 -1.62 10.97 1.81
CA GLY A 73 -3.07 11.14 1.90
C GLY A 73 -3.54 12.50 1.43
N GLN A 74 -2.82 13.55 1.84
CA GLN A 74 -3.07 14.91 1.36
C GLN A 74 -2.90 15.02 -0.17
N LYS A 75 -1.83 14.44 -0.75
CA LYS A 75 -1.59 14.49 -2.20
C LYS A 75 -2.68 13.79 -2.99
N ILE A 76 -3.17 12.64 -2.50
CA ILE A 76 -4.31 11.92 -3.08
C ILE A 76 -5.57 12.77 -2.99
N ALA A 77 -5.84 13.38 -1.84
CA ALA A 77 -7.03 14.22 -1.64
C ALA A 77 -7.01 15.49 -2.50
N LEU A 78 -5.86 16.17 -2.61
CA LEU A 78 -5.66 17.29 -3.54
C LEU A 78 -5.78 16.85 -5.02
N GLY A 79 -5.49 15.58 -5.30
CA GLY A 79 -5.69 14.95 -6.60
C GLY A 79 -7.15 14.71 -6.99
N GLY A 80 -8.09 14.89 -6.04
CA GLY A 80 -9.53 14.77 -6.29
C GLY A 80 -10.19 13.51 -5.75
N TYR A 81 -9.53 12.75 -4.85
CA TYR A 81 -10.02 11.50 -4.29
C TYR A 81 -10.01 11.54 -2.76
N ASP A 82 -11.11 11.14 -2.13
CA ASP A 82 -11.09 10.94 -0.69
C ASP A 82 -10.09 9.83 -0.33
N CYS A 83 -9.31 10.03 0.74
CA CYS A 83 -8.28 9.06 1.13
C CYS A 83 -8.39 8.70 2.61
N ILE A 84 -8.42 7.40 2.91
CA ILE A 84 -8.32 6.88 4.27
C ILE A 84 -6.99 6.14 4.44
N MET A 85 -6.29 6.44 5.53
CA MET A 85 -4.99 5.85 5.86
C MET A 85 -5.07 5.11 7.19
N PRO A 86 -5.28 3.77 7.20
CA PRO A 86 -5.27 2.97 8.42
C PRO A 86 -3.86 2.81 9.00
N ASP A 87 -3.76 2.78 10.33
CA ASP A 87 -2.57 2.35 11.05
C ASP A 87 -2.68 0.87 11.41
N TYR A 88 -1.54 0.25 11.67
CA TYR A 88 -1.41 -1.13 12.12
C TYR A 88 -0.31 -1.25 13.17
N ARG A 89 -0.38 -2.26 14.03
CA ARG A 89 0.66 -2.57 15.03
C ARG A 89 1.98 -2.95 14.36
N LYS A 90 3.08 -2.85 15.09
CA LYS A 90 4.43 -2.96 14.53
C LYS A 90 5.24 -4.09 15.18
N THR A 91 6.05 -4.77 14.35
CA THR A 91 7.10 -5.67 14.82
C THR A 91 8.16 -4.88 15.61
N PRO A 92 8.95 -5.50 16.48
CA PRO A 92 8.95 -6.92 16.86
C PRO A 92 7.92 -7.26 17.94
N LYS A 93 7.18 -6.30 18.48
CA LYS A 93 6.21 -6.52 19.56
C LYS A 93 4.98 -7.26 19.06
N TYR A 94 4.57 -7.04 17.81
CA TYR A 94 3.43 -7.65 17.16
C TYR A 94 3.87 -8.31 15.87
N HIS A 95 3.20 -9.35 15.45
CA HIS A 95 3.57 -10.16 14.30
C HIS A 95 2.44 -10.21 13.27
N TYR A 96 2.62 -11.01 12.22
CA TYR A 96 1.70 -11.08 11.10
C TYR A 96 0.22 -11.23 11.52
N ASP A 97 -0.07 -12.14 12.44
CA ASP A 97 -1.45 -12.41 12.84
C ASP A 97 -2.10 -11.19 13.51
N ASP A 98 -1.35 -10.47 14.36
CA ASP A 98 -1.81 -9.23 14.98
C ASP A 98 -2.02 -8.11 13.95
N ILE A 99 -1.08 -7.98 13.02
CA ILE A 99 -1.11 -6.95 11.97
C ILE A 99 -2.24 -7.22 10.98
N SER A 100 -2.48 -8.49 10.65
CA SER A 100 -3.61 -8.92 9.83
C SER A 100 -4.94 -8.50 10.47
N VAL A 101 -5.14 -8.79 11.76
CA VAL A 101 -6.32 -8.33 12.51
C VAL A 101 -6.50 -6.82 12.44
N ASP A 102 -5.41 -6.05 12.50
CA ASP A 102 -5.49 -4.58 12.43
C ASP A 102 -5.94 -4.09 11.04
N ILE A 103 -5.50 -4.73 9.97
CA ILE A 103 -5.86 -4.33 8.61
C ILE A 103 -7.31 -4.70 8.29
N PHE A 104 -7.72 -5.94 8.52
CA PHE A 104 -9.09 -6.37 8.24
C PHE A 104 -10.11 -5.75 9.20
N GLY A 105 -9.80 -5.72 10.49
CA GLY A 105 -10.62 -5.03 11.49
C GLY A 105 -10.64 -3.51 11.29
N GLY A 106 -9.51 -2.94 10.83
CA GLY A 106 -9.42 -1.54 10.42
C GLY A 106 -10.38 -1.22 9.28
N TYR A 107 -10.42 -2.07 8.26
CA TYR A 107 -11.35 -1.91 7.15
C TYR A 107 -12.82 -2.02 7.60
N ALA A 108 -13.16 -2.97 8.45
CA ALA A 108 -14.51 -3.06 9.02
C ALA A 108 -14.92 -1.77 9.77
N ASN A 109 -13.98 -1.15 10.49
CA ASN A 109 -14.22 0.14 11.13
C ASN A 109 -14.28 1.31 10.14
N ILE A 110 -13.57 1.25 9.03
CA ILE A 110 -13.73 2.21 7.91
C ILE A 110 -15.14 2.15 7.34
N LYS A 111 -15.69 0.96 7.11
CA LYS A 111 -17.10 0.79 6.67
C LYS A 111 -18.08 1.41 7.66
N THR A 112 -17.84 1.20 8.96
CA THR A 112 -18.67 1.80 10.02
C THR A 112 -18.58 3.33 9.99
N TYR A 113 -17.40 3.89 9.89
CA TYR A 113 -17.17 5.34 9.80
C TYR A 113 -17.86 5.96 8.57
N ILE A 114 -17.72 5.34 7.40
CA ILE A 114 -18.38 5.78 6.16
C ILE A 114 -19.90 5.88 6.38
N LYS A 115 -20.50 4.85 6.97
CA LYS A 115 -21.92 4.82 7.29
C LYS A 115 -22.32 5.89 8.30
N GLU A 116 -21.57 6.05 9.40
CA GLU A 116 -21.82 7.06 10.44
C GLU A 116 -21.73 8.48 9.93
N LYS A 117 -20.82 8.73 8.98
CA LYS A 117 -20.63 10.04 8.35
C LYS A 117 -21.59 10.30 7.17
N GLY A 118 -22.42 9.34 6.80
CA GLY A 118 -23.29 9.44 5.64
C GLY A 118 -22.53 9.57 4.32
N LEU A 119 -21.30 9.05 4.27
CA LEU A 119 -20.49 9.02 3.06
C LEU A 119 -20.92 7.83 2.18
N SER A 120 -20.77 7.99 0.87
CA SER A 120 -21.03 6.92 -0.10
C SER A 120 -19.96 6.97 -1.18
N TYR A 121 -19.54 5.80 -1.64
CA TYR A 121 -18.55 5.67 -2.70
C TYR A 121 -19.03 4.60 -3.69
N SER A 122 -18.94 4.91 -4.97
CA SER A 122 -19.26 3.95 -6.03
C SER A 122 -18.13 2.95 -6.25
N LYS A 123 -16.90 3.33 -5.86
CA LYS A 123 -15.70 2.50 -6.03
C LYS A 123 -14.73 2.66 -4.86
N ILE A 124 -14.01 1.57 -4.58
CA ILE A 124 -12.96 1.54 -3.55
C ILE A 124 -11.67 1.01 -4.16
N VAL A 125 -10.61 1.80 -4.05
CA VAL A 125 -9.27 1.44 -4.50
C VAL A 125 -8.36 1.26 -3.29
N VAL A 126 -7.74 0.10 -3.18
CA VAL A 126 -6.69 -0.15 -2.18
C VAL A 126 -5.33 0.16 -2.79
N MET A 127 -4.58 1.00 -2.12
CA MET A 127 -3.24 1.39 -2.52
C MET A 127 -2.27 1.24 -1.37
N GLY A 128 -1.04 0.86 -1.66
CA GLY A 128 -0.03 0.79 -0.61
C GLY A 128 1.39 0.89 -1.15
N SER A 129 2.32 1.16 -0.25
CA SER A 129 3.74 1.16 -0.58
C SER A 129 4.52 0.17 0.30
N SER A 130 5.43 -0.61 -0.30
CA SER A 130 6.31 -1.55 0.43
C SER A 130 5.49 -2.51 1.32
N ALA A 131 5.76 -2.55 2.63
CA ALA A 131 4.98 -3.30 3.61
C ALA A 131 3.47 -3.01 3.55
N GLY A 132 3.09 -1.76 3.23
CA GLY A 132 1.68 -1.39 3.06
C GLY A 132 1.07 -1.96 1.78
N ALA A 133 1.82 -2.09 0.70
CA ALA A 133 1.37 -2.77 -0.51
C ALA A 133 1.15 -4.27 -0.28
N HIS A 134 2.03 -4.91 0.50
CA HIS A 134 1.83 -6.29 0.97
C HIS A 134 0.51 -6.44 1.74
N LEU A 135 0.27 -5.58 2.74
CA LEU A 135 -0.94 -5.61 3.55
C LEU A 135 -2.20 -5.28 2.74
N GLY A 136 -2.09 -4.34 1.79
CA GLY A 136 -3.15 -4.01 0.85
C GLY A 136 -3.50 -5.17 -0.08
N ALA A 137 -2.50 -5.90 -0.58
CA ALA A 137 -2.72 -7.09 -1.37
C ALA A 137 -3.47 -8.19 -0.57
N LEU A 138 -3.09 -8.40 0.70
CA LEU A 138 -3.83 -9.34 1.55
C LEU A 138 -5.28 -8.90 1.76
N LEU A 139 -5.51 -7.61 2.01
CA LEU A 139 -6.87 -7.08 2.15
C LEU A 139 -7.72 -7.35 0.89
N CYS A 140 -7.11 -7.23 -0.30
CA CYS A 140 -7.77 -7.46 -1.59
C CYS A 140 -7.95 -8.94 -1.95
N PHE A 141 -7.02 -9.83 -1.58
CA PHE A 141 -6.94 -11.19 -2.13
C PHE A 141 -7.06 -12.32 -1.11
N ASP A 142 -6.96 -12.06 0.21
CA ASP A 142 -7.15 -13.10 1.23
C ASP A 142 -8.64 -13.34 1.48
N ARG A 143 -9.25 -14.19 0.63
CA ARG A 143 -10.70 -14.47 0.66
C ARG A 143 -11.16 -15.05 1.99
N GLU A 144 -10.34 -15.88 2.65
CA GLU A 144 -10.68 -16.45 3.95
C GLU A 144 -10.86 -15.34 4.99
N LYS A 145 -9.91 -14.40 5.02
CA LYS A 145 -9.99 -13.25 5.92
C LYS A 145 -11.11 -12.28 5.54
N GLN A 146 -11.35 -12.05 4.26
CA GLN A 146 -12.49 -11.23 3.84
C GLN A 146 -13.81 -11.78 4.36
N ILE A 147 -14.04 -13.09 4.24
CA ILE A 147 -15.24 -13.76 4.76
C ILE A 147 -15.33 -13.58 6.29
N GLU A 148 -14.22 -13.80 7.02
CA GLU A 148 -14.17 -13.65 8.48
C GLU A 148 -14.61 -12.24 8.92
N TYR A 149 -14.26 -11.20 8.15
CA TYR A 149 -14.55 -9.79 8.46
C TYR A 149 -15.76 -9.20 7.72
N GLY A 150 -16.55 -10.01 7.01
CA GLY A 150 -17.74 -9.58 6.31
C GLY A 150 -17.46 -8.63 5.14
N ILE A 151 -16.34 -8.86 4.45
CA ILE A 151 -15.94 -8.14 3.24
C ILE A 151 -16.43 -8.95 2.04
N SER A 152 -17.17 -8.29 1.14
CA SER A 152 -17.70 -8.93 -0.06
C SER A 152 -16.61 -9.21 -1.09
N GLU A 153 -16.86 -10.15 -2.00
CA GLU A 153 -15.92 -10.52 -3.05
C GLU A 153 -15.67 -9.37 -4.03
N ASP A 154 -16.70 -8.59 -4.33
CA ASP A 154 -16.65 -7.44 -5.23
C ASP A 154 -16.46 -6.10 -4.46
N GLU A 155 -15.85 -6.12 -3.28
CA GLU A 155 -15.72 -4.92 -2.42
C GLU A 155 -14.73 -3.90 -3.00
N PHE A 156 -13.70 -4.37 -3.71
CA PHE A 156 -12.63 -3.51 -4.21
C PHE A 156 -12.59 -3.48 -5.74
N ASP A 157 -12.48 -2.28 -6.32
CA ASP A 157 -12.45 -2.04 -7.76
C ASP A 157 -11.04 -1.93 -8.32
N GLY A 158 -10.05 -1.67 -7.47
CA GLY A 158 -8.65 -1.54 -7.88
C GLY A 158 -7.65 -1.80 -6.76
N PHE A 159 -6.49 -2.31 -7.17
CA PHE A 159 -5.34 -2.46 -6.30
C PHE A 159 -4.09 -1.82 -6.94
N ILE A 160 -3.45 -0.89 -6.21
CA ILE A 160 -2.22 -0.23 -6.65
C ILE A 160 -1.09 -0.59 -5.68
N SER A 161 -0.12 -1.35 -6.15
CA SER A 161 1.07 -1.75 -5.39
C SER A 161 2.29 -0.92 -5.80
N MET A 162 2.88 -0.21 -4.86
CA MET A 162 4.18 0.44 -5.06
C MET A 162 5.24 -0.32 -4.26
N ALA A 163 6.11 -1.04 -4.95
CA ALA A 163 7.20 -1.84 -4.34
C ALA A 163 6.74 -2.88 -3.32
N GLY A 164 5.61 -3.52 -3.54
CA GLY A 164 5.09 -4.54 -2.62
C GLY A 164 5.92 -5.83 -2.65
N PRO A 165 6.32 -6.39 -1.51
CA PRO A 165 6.80 -7.76 -1.43
C PRO A 165 5.62 -8.73 -1.54
N LEU A 166 5.32 -9.17 -2.77
CA LEU A 166 4.09 -9.89 -3.12
C LEU A 166 4.28 -11.41 -3.29
N CYS A 167 5.53 -11.86 -3.52
CA CYS A 167 5.86 -13.27 -3.72
C CYS A 167 7.14 -13.64 -2.98
N PHE A 168 7.06 -14.63 -2.08
CA PHE A 168 8.17 -15.00 -1.20
C PHE A 168 9.00 -16.18 -1.72
N ASP A 169 8.61 -16.81 -2.82
CA ASP A 169 9.36 -17.89 -3.46
C ASP A 169 10.63 -17.43 -4.17
N TYR A 170 10.72 -16.12 -4.47
CA TYR A 170 11.90 -15.54 -5.10
C TYR A 170 12.96 -15.16 -4.05
N PRO A 171 14.23 -15.13 -4.44
CA PRO A 171 15.30 -14.71 -3.55
C PRO A 171 15.03 -13.33 -2.96
N GLN A 172 15.06 -13.23 -1.64
CA GLN A 172 14.85 -11.99 -0.93
C GLN A 172 16.18 -11.26 -0.72
N THR A 173 16.17 -9.93 -0.76
CA THR A 173 17.33 -9.16 -0.27
C THR A 173 17.57 -9.47 1.21
N GLY A 174 18.81 -9.33 1.68
CA GLY A 174 19.14 -9.59 3.09
C GLY A 174 18.31 -8.75 4.06
N ALA A 175 18.01 -7.51 3.67
CA ALA A 175 17.16 -6.60 4.46
C ALA A 175 15.71 -7.09 4.49
N LEU A 176 15.10 -7.39 3.35
CA LEU A 176 13.72 -7.88 3.28
C LEU A 176 13.58 -9.22 4.00
N ASN A 177 14.55 -10.15 3.82
CA ASN A 177 14.54 -11.41 4.52
C ASN A 177 14.53 -11.24 6.06
N THR A 178 15.28 -10.27 6.58
CA THR A 178 15.28 -9.95 8.02
C THR A 178 13.93 -9.41 8.46
N LEU A 179 13.32 -8.54 7.68
CA LEU A 179 11.99 -7.98 7.96
C LEU A 179 10.89 -9.04 7.94
N LEU A 180 10.93 -9.98 6.98
CA LEU A 180 10.00 -11.12 6.91
C LEU A 180 10.14 -12.06 8.11
N LYS A 181 11.36 -12.35 8.54
CA LYS A 181 11.61 -13.13 9.78
C LYS A 181 10.98 -12.48 11.00
N MET A 182 11.07 -11.15 11.11
CA MET A 182 10.41 -10.41 12.21
C MET A 182 8.90 -10.42 12.07
N LEU A 183 8.37 -10.23 10.85
CA LEU A 183 6.93 -10.20 10.60
C LEU A 183 6.27 -11.53 11.00
N PHE A 184 6.83 -12.64 10.56
CA PHE A 184 6.27 -13.97 10.82
C PHE A 184 6.78 -14.63 12.11
N ASN A 185 7.71 -13.99 12.80
CA ASN A 185 8.40 -14.56 13.98
C ASN A 185 8.98 -15.97 13.69
N SER A 186 9.45 -16.18 12.46
CA SER A 186 9.96 -17.47 11.99
C SER A 186 11.04 -17.29 10.94
N LYS A 187 11.98 -18.24 10.88
CA LYS A 187 12.99 -18.36 9.82
C LYS A 187 12.52 -19.25 8.67
N GLU A 188 11.46 -20.00 8.88
CA GLU A 188 10.93 -20.98 7.93
C GLU A 188 10.03 -20.29 6.90
N ILE A 189 10.40 -20.40 5.61
CA ILE A 189 9.65 -19.77 4.51
C ILE A 189 8.24 -20.37 4.43
N SER A 190 8.05 -21.63 4.77
CA SER A 190 6.73 -22.27 4.81
C SER A 190 5.75 -21.54 5.73
N GLU A 191 6.22 -20.98 6.85
CA GLU A 191 5.41 -20.18 7.78
C GLU A 191 5.03 -18.82 7.21
N TRP A 192 5.79 -18.31 6.23
CA TRP A 192 5.48 -17.03 5.61
C TRP A 192 4.33 -17.13 4.59
N LYS A 193 4.08 -18.35 4.08
CA LYS A 193 3.01 -18.59 3.08
C LYS A 193 1.63 -18.21 3.55
N LYS A 194 1.35 -18.26 4.85
CA LYS A 194 0.06 -17.82 5.40
C LYS A 194 -0.26 -16.35 5.11
N GLY A 195 0.77 -15.53 4.96
CA GLY A 195 0.65 -14.09 4.64
C GLY A 195 1.31 -13.71 3.32
N GLU A 196 1.46 -14.62 2.37
CA GLU A 196 1.99 -14.32 1.06
C GLU A 196 0.87 -13.95 0.08
N PRO A 197 0.84 -12.72 -0.46
CA PRO A 197 -0.21 -12.31 -1.39
C PRO A 197 -0.31 -13.16 -2.66
N TYR A 198 0.82 -13.58 -3.21
CA TYR A 198 0.87 -14.45 -4.39
C TYR A 198 0.06 -15.75 -4.20
N SER A 199 0.15 -16.35 -3.01
CA SER A 199 -0.57 -17.57 -2.67
C SER A 199 -2.09 -17.36 -2.52
N LYS A 200 -2.53 -16.13 -2.30
CA LYS A 200 -3.95 -15.78 -2.08
C LYS A 200 -4.71 -15.45 -3.37
N LEU A 201 -4.01 -15.26 -4.50
CA LEU A 201 -4.66 -14.99 -5.78
C LEU A 201 -5.54 -16.17 -6.23
N THR A 202 -6.80 -15.88 -6.54
CA THR A 202 -7.81 -16.81 -7.10
C THR A 202 -8.39 -16.22 -8.39
N SER A 203 -9.27 -16.92 -9.09
CA SER A 203 -9.85 -16.48 -10.36
C SER A 203 -11.13 -15.66 -10.20
N SER A 204 -11.50 -15.27 -8.99
CA SER A 204 -12.78 -14.62 -8.73
C SER A 204 -12.73 -13.10 -8.77
N GLU A 205 -11.56 -12.50 -8.61
CA GLU A 205 -11.40 -11.05 -8.51
C GLU A 205 -11.54 -10.37 -9.89
N LYS A 206 -12.31 -9.29 -9.94
CA LYS A 206 -12.55 -8.49 -11.16
C LYS A 206 -11.90 -7.11 -11.11
N MET A 207 -11.13 -6.82 -10.05
CA MET A 207 -10.49 -5.51 -9.89
C MET A 207 -9.33 -5.31 -10.87
N LYS A 208 -9.07 -4.05 -11.17
CA LYS A 208 -7.85 -3.64 -11.89
C LYS A 208 -6.64 -3.65 -10.97
N ILE A 209 -5.50 -4.12 -11.47
CA ILE A 209 -4.26 -4.21 -10.70
C ILE A 209 -3.16 -3.42 -11.40
N LEU A 210 -2.61 -2.43 -10.70
CA LEU A 210 -1.41 -1.72 -11.11
C LEU A 210 -0.25 -2.05 -10.17
N LEU A 211 0.79 -2.66 -10.71
CA LEU A 211 2.04 -2.91 -10.00
C LEU A 211 3.08 -1.87 -10.46
N ILE A 212 3.63 -1.10 -9.55
CA ILE A 212 4.66 -0.11 -9.81
C ILE A 212 5.95 -0.60 -9.18
N GLN A 213 6.95 -0.94 -9.99
CA GLN A 213 8.21 -1.52 -9.52
C GLN A 213 9.41 -1.00 -10.30
N SER A 214 10.53 -0.83 -9.60
CA SER A 214 11.81 -0.44 -10.18
C SER A 214 12.79 -1.62 -10.25
N ARG A 215 13.57 -1.72 -11.35
CA ARG A 215 14.70 -2.66 -11.40
C ARG A 215 15.86 -2.23 -10.48
N HIS A 216 15.86 -0.99 -10.02
CA HIS A 216 16.85 -0.42 -9.13
C HIS A 216 16.36 -0.33 -7.67
N ASP A 217 15.31 -1.08 -7.35
CA ASP A 217 14.84 -1.23 -5.97
C ASP A 217 15.84 -2.08 -5.17
N GLY A 218 16.48 -1.47 -4.18
CA GLY A 218 17.49 -2.14 -3.36
C GLY A 218 16.90 -3.01 -2.24
N LEU A 219 15.56 -3.06 -2.11
CA LEU A 219 14.88 -3.77 -1.03
C LEU A 219 13.97 -4.88 -1.55
N VAL A 220 13.10 -4.59 -2.51
CA VAL A 220 12.14 -5.56 -3.08
C VAL A 220 12.50 -5.85 -4.54
N GLY A 221 12.78 -7.11 -4.84
CA GLY A 221 13.19 -7.53 -6.18
C GLY A 221 12.09 -7.36 -7.22
N PHE A 222 12.45 -6.93 -8.42
CA PHE A 222 11.55 -6.73 -9.56
C PHE A 222 10.80 -8.02 -9.94
N ASP A 223 11.45 -9.17 -9.78
CA ASP A 223 10.89 -10.48 -10.14
C ASP A 223 9.64 -10.85 -9.35
N GLN A 224 9.48 -10.33 -8.13
CA GLN A 224 8.28 -10.54 -7.34
C GLN A 224 7.04 -9.91 -8.00
N ALA A 225 7.18 -8.69 -8.53
CA ALA A 225 6.10 -8.03 -9.26
C ALA A 225 5.79 -8.74 -10.58
N VAL A 226 6.83 -9.22 -11.29
CA VAL A 226 6.67 -10.02 -12.52
C VAL A 226 5.89 -11.30 -12.23
N ALA A 227 6.27 -12.05 -11.19
CA ALA A 227 5.60 -13.28 -10.81
C ALA A 227 4.14 -13.05 -10.45
N PHE A 228 3.87 -12.03 -9.62
CA PHE A 228 2.51 -11.67 -9.23
C PHE A 228 1.66 -11.29 -10.44
N LYS A 229 2.19 -10.43 -11.33
CA LYS A 229 1.52 -10.04 -12.58
C LYS A 229 1.15 -11.25 -13.42
N ASN A 230 2.12 -12.16 -13.64
CA ASN A 230 1.92 -13.32 -14.52
C ASN A 230 0.78 -14.20 -13.97
N LYS A 231 0.82 -14.55 -12.68
CA LYS A 231 -0.24 -15.34 -12.04
C LYS A 231 -1.60 -14.63 -12.09
N ALA A 232 -1.65 -13.34 -11.77
CA ALA A 232 -2.90 -12.57 -11.84
C ALA A 232 -3.48 -12.56 -13.27
N SER A 233 -2.63 -12.34 -14.28
CA SER A 233 -3.04 -12.39 -15.69
C SER A 233 -3.50 -13.78 -16.15
N GLU A 234 -2.83 -14.85 -15.71
CA GLU A 234 -3.25 -16.24 -15.97
C GLU A 234 -4.62 -16.56 -15.36
N LEU A 235 -4.95 -15.93 -14.24
CA LEU A 235 -6.26 -16.01 -13.58
C LEU A 235 -7.32 -15.08 -14.19
N GLY A 236 -6.98 -14.32 -15.26
CA GLY A 236 -7.89 -13.45 -15.97
C GLY A 236 -8.06 -12.05 -15.41
N MET A 237 -7.23 -11.63 -14.43
CA MET A 237 -7.28 -10.29 -13.87
C MET A 237 -6.60 -9.27 -14.78
N GLU A 238 -7.21 -8.09 -14.95
CA GLU A 238 -6.59 -6.95 -15.66
C GLU A 238 -5.41 -6.41 -14.83
N THR A 239 -4.20 -6.76 -15.24
CA THR A 239 -2.98 -6.46 -14.47
C THR A 239 -1.92 -5.78 -15.33
N GLU A 240 -1.52 -4.58 -14.92
CA GLU A 240 -0.41 -3.83 -15.51
C GLU A 240 0.80 -3.83 -14.57
N LEU A 241 1.99 -4.02 -15.12
CA LEU A 241 3.26 -3.79 -14.45
C LEU A 241 3.92 -2.56 -15.06
N TYR A 242 3.95 -1.47 -14.31
CA TYR A 242 4.66 -0.24 -14.68
C TYR A 242 6.09 -0.27 -14.13
N GLU A 243 7.07 -0.29 -15.04
CA GLU A 243 8.48 -0.18 -14.69
C GLU A 243 8.85 1.29 -14.44
N VAL A 244 9.37 1.59 -13.26
CA VAL A 244 9.77 2.95 -12.87
C VAL A 244 11.03 3.36 -13.64
N THR A 245 10.89 4.36 -14.52
CA THR A 245 11.98 4.92 -15.32
C THR A 245 12.41 6.32 -14.87
N ASP A 246 11.76 6.86 -13.84
CA ASP A 246 12.09 8.16 -13.27
C ASP A 246 13.49 8.15 -12.63
N LYS A 247 14.10 9.34 -12.51
CA LYS A 247 15.37 9.50 -11.79
C LYS A 247 15.32 9.11 -10.31
N TRP A 248 14.11 9.09 -9.73
CA TRP A 248 13.83 8.65 -8.37
C TRP A 248 13.29 7.20 -8.40
N ASN A 249 14.18 6.26 -8.63
CA ASN A 249 13.87 4.85 -8.86
C ASN A 249 14.39 3.90 -7.76
N THR A 250 14.90 4.43 -6.64
CA THR A 250 15.20 3.64 -5.45
C THR A 250 13.92 3.40 -4.64
N HIS A 251 13.86 2.35 -3.83
CA HIS A 251 12.68 1.92 -3.09
C HIS A 251 11.90 3.08 -2.44
N THR A 252 12.52 3.78 -1.50
CA THR A 252 11.86 4.90 -0.79
C THR A 252 11.51 6.05 -1.73
N ALA A 253 12.31 6.28 -2.78
CA ALA A 253 12.12 7.38 -3.69
C ALA A 253 10.81 7.30 -4.45
N TYR A 254 10.53 6.18 -5.10
CA TYR A 254 9.29 6.04 -5.86
C TYR A 254 8.10 5.58 -5.03
N CYS A 255 8.31 4.92 -3.86
CA CYS A 255 7.23 4.53 -2.96
C CYS A 255 6.58 5.69 -2.21
N ALA A 256 7.38 6.68 -1.83
CA ALA A 256 6.91 7.78 -0.99
C ALA A 256 7.40 9.15 -1.51
N GLY A 257 8.65 9.25 -1.91
CA GLY A 257 9.28 10.52 -2.30
C GLY A 257 8.57 11.25 -3.43
N VAL A 258 8.04 10.53 -4.42
CA VAL A 258 7.30 11.12 -5.55
C VAL A 258 6.07 11.92 -5.11
N PHE A 259 5.44 11.57 -3.98
CA PHE A 259 4.29 12.30 -3.44
C PHE A 259 4.65 13.66 -2.83
N LEU A 260 5.93 13.92 -2.61
CA LEU A 260 6.45 15.21 -2.18
C LEU A 260 6.65 16.19 -3.36
N LYS A 261 6.29 15.79 -4.58
CA LYS A 261 6.51 16.51 -5.81
C LYS A 261 5.22 16.76 -6.58
N GLU A 262 5.30 17.58 -7.62
CA GLU A 262 4.18 17.78 -8.52
C GLU A 262 4.00 16.56 -9.45
N ARG A 263 2.75 16.33 -9.89
CA ARG A 263 2.41 15.21 -10.78
C ARG A 263 3.22 15.25 -12.08
N SER A 264 3.42 16.43 -12.62
CA SER A 264 4.20 16.66 -13.86
C SER A 264 5.69 16.35 -13.76
N ASP A 265 6.23 16.29 -12.53
CA ASP A 265 7.67 16.08 -12.31
C ASP A 265 8.09 14.61 -12.42
N PHE A 266 7.13 13.69 -12.20
CA PHE A 266 7.38 12.25 -12.11
C PHE A 266 6.29 11.44 -12.82
N LYS A 267 6.71 10.67 -13.83
CA LYS A 267 5.83 9.75 -14.56
C LYS A 267 5.20 8.69 -13.65
N THR A 268 5.93 8.26 -12.62
CA THR A 268 5.42 7.31 -11.62
C THR A 268 4.23 7.89 -10.86
N LEU A 269 4.30 9.15 -10.42
CA LEU A 269 3.17 9.79 -9.74
C LEU A 269 2.01 10.04 -10.70
N ASP A 270 2.31 10.47 -11.94
CA ASP A 270 1.30 10.63 -12.98
C ASP A 270 0.58 9.32 -13.28
N LYS A 271 1.32 8.19 -13.39
CA LYS A 271 0.75 6.86 -13.60
C LYS A 271 -0.23 6.46 -12.50
N VAL A 272 0.07 6.74 -11.22
CA VAL A 272 -0.87 6.51 -10.11
C VAL A 272 -2.20 7.23 -10.34
N PHE A 273 -2.13 8.52 -10.69
CA PHE A 273 -3.36 9.30 -10.91
C PHE A 273 -4.10 8.92 -12.19
N LEU A 274 -3.39 8.55 -13.26
CA LEU A 274 -4.02 8.02 -14.47
C LEU A 274 -4.77 6.72 -14.19
N GLU A 275 -4.24 5.85 -13.32
CA GLU A 275 -4.96 4.64 -12.91
C GLU A 275 -6.21 4.98 -12.13
N LEU A 276 -6.15 5.86 -11.12
CA LEU A 276 -7.32 6.33 -10.39
C LEU A 276 -8.34 7.01 -11.29
N ASP A 277 -7.88 7.74 -12.31
CA ASP A 277 -8.75 8.39 -13.31
C ASP A 277 -9.41 7.35 -14.25
N SER A 278 -8.83 6.14 -14.42
CA SER A 278 -9.35 5.08 -15.31
C SER A 278 -10.33 4.12 -14.62
N ILE A 279 -10.25 3.97 -13.32
CA ILE A 279 -11.18 3.20 -12.49
C ILE A 279 -12.51 3.93 -12.37
#